data_c1d4d529d6f46b36934fc9b3e0343c67
#
_entry.id   c1d4d529d6f46b36934fc9b3e0343c67
#
_cell.length_a   1.000
_cell.length_b   1.000
_cell.length_c   1.000
_cell.angle_alpha   90.00
_cell.angle_beta   90.00
_cell.angle_gamma   90.00
#
_symmetry.space_group_name_H-M   'P 1'
#
loop_
_entity.id
_entity.type
_entity.pdbx_description
1 polymer ?
#
loop_
_entity_poly.entity_id
_entity_poly.type
_entity_poly.pdbx_seq_one_letter_code
_entity_poly.pdbx_strand_id
1 'polypeptide(L)'
;YNKTESGQFEPLAQQNVDTGMGLERVAAMMQGVSNVYETDRMLPIIERVRSLASSSDLKHERIVTDHIKAATFMIADGIKPGNVDQAYVLRKVIRRAIRSAKQLGIESTGTLCAQISDEVVSQYGHIYGHVKSQEKMIADTLASEEQQFNKTLQAGLKQLEKVIAETSGNVIAGKDAFHLYDTYGFPLELTKEILEEKGYSITEKEYEIAFKAHQELSRKGAEQKFAGGLADHSAETTKLHTATHLLNAALRIVLGDHIYQKGSNITQERLRFDFSHDEKMTAEQKQEVERLVNEAIDADHPISFHVTDVEGAKDEGAIGVFDAKYDSEVKVYTMGDFSKEICGGPHVARTGMLGHFTLKKEESSSSGVRRIKATVEGGPEEIEVASQTS
;
A
#
# COMPACT_ATOMS: atom_id res chain seq x y z
N TYR A 1 -23.90 24.64 8.66
CA TYR A 1 -23.91 25.27 7.32
C TYR A 1 -22.63 24.91 6.60
N ASN A 2 -22.73 24.64 5.30
CA ASN A 2 -21.59 24.52 4.39
C ASN A 2 -21.43 25.83 3.61
N LYS A 3 -20.21 26.32 3.44
CA LYS A 3 -19.92 27.48 2.61
C LYS A 3 -19.59 27.03 1.20
N THR A 4 -20.42 27.38 0.22
CA THR A 4 -20.21 27.07 -1.19
C THR A 4 -19.04 27.88 -1.77
N GLU A 5 -18.56 27.50 -2.94
CA GLU A 5 -17.52 28.25 -3.68
C GLU A 5 -17.96 29.67 -4.01
N SER A 6 -19.27 29.92 -4.19
CA SER A 6 -19.85 31.23 -4.39
C SER A 6 -19.93 32.09 -3.11
N GLY A 7 -19.53 31.52 -1.95
CA GLY A 7 -19.55 32.20 -0.65
C GLY A 7 -20.89 32.18 0.07
N GLN A 8 -21.91 31.50 -0.44
CA GLN A 8 -23.20 31.32 0.21
C GLN A 8 -23.14 30.22 1.27
N PHE A 9 -23.99 30.32 2.31
CA PHE A 9 -24.10 29.33 3.35
C PHE A 9 -25.35 28.48 3.14
N GLU A 10 -25.16 27.17 2.96
CA GLU A 10 -26.23 26.19 2.82
C GLU A 10 -26.32 25.33 4.08
N PRO A 11 -27.54 24.95 4.53
CA PRO A 11 -27.70 24.01 5.63
C PRO A 11 -27.04 22.68 5.33
N LEU A 12 -26.40 22.06 6.34
CA LEU A 12 -25.87 20.70 6.21
C LEU A 12 -27.02 19.68 6.10
N ALA A 13 -26.79 18.62 5.34
CA ALA A 13 -27.75 17.53 5.17
C ALA A 13 -28.02 16.79 6.49
N GLN A 14 -27.10 16.84 7.45
CA GLN A 14 -27.22 16.26 8.78
C GLN A 14 -26.63 17.21 9.83
N GLN A 15 -27.10 17.06 11.07
CA GLN A 15 -26.53 17.81 12.19
C GLN A 15 -25.14 17.29 12.53
N ASN A 16 -24.22 18.21 12.79
CA ASN A 16 -22.86 17.91 13.22
C ASN A 16 -22.60 18.36 14.66
N VAL A 17 -21.53 17.83 15.25
CA VAL A 17 -21.03 18.32 16.53
C VAL A 17 -20.45 19.73 16.34
N ASP A 18 -20.87 20.66 17.18
CA ASP A 18 -20.43 22.06 17.12
C ASP A 18 -19.09 22.30 17.82
N THR A 19 -18.93 21.67 18.99
CA THR A 19 -17.71 21.79 19.81
C THR A 19 -17.20 20.43 20.23
N GLY A 20 -15.85 20.32 20.40
CA GLY A 20 -15.20 19.12 20.90
C GLY A 20 -14.03 19.49 21.82
N MET A 21 -13.69 18.60 22.73
CA MET A 21 -12.54 18.72 23.62
C MET A 21 -11.67 17.46 23.61
N GLY A 22 -10.37 17.65 23.86
CA GLY A 22 -9.47 16.51 24.03
C GLY A 22 -9.77 15.79 25.34
N LEU A 23 -10.18 14.51 25.28
CA LEU A 23 -10.51 13.70 26.46
C LEU A 23 -9.38 13.73 27.49
N GLU A 24 -8.15 13.48 27.08
CA GLU A 24 -6.99 13.42 27.97
C GLU A 24 -6.64 14.78 28.56
N ARG A 25 -6.89 15.87 27.84
CA ARG A 25 -6.67 17.24 28.34
C ARG A 25 -7.70 17.57 29.43
N VAL A 26 -8.95 17.23 29.22
CA VAL A 26 -10.00 17.42 30.22
C VAL A 26 -9.74 16.53 31.43
N ALA A 27 -9.37 15.28 31.22
CA ALA A 27 -9.04 14.34 32.29
C ALA A 27 -7.87 14.86 33.14
N ALA A 28 -6.81 15.40 32.51
CA ALA A 28 -5.68 15.98 33.24
C ALA A 28 -6.12 17.14 34.16
N MET A 29 -6.98 18.02 33.65
CA MET A 29 -7.53 19.11 34.47
C MET A 29 -8.38 18.59 35.64
N MET A 30 -9.27 17.63 35.37
CA MET A 30 -10.17 17.07 36.38
C MET A 30 -9.45 16.25 37.44
N GLN A 31 -8.35 15.60 37.09
CA GLN A 31 -7.52 14.80 37.99
C GLN A 31 -6.43 15.65 38.68
N GLY A 32 -6.28 16.91 38.30
CA GLY A 32 -5.30 17.81 38.89
C GLY A 32 -3.84 17.42 38.59
N VAL A 33 -3.60 16.70 37.48
CA VAL A 33 -2.24 16.30 37.07
C VAL A 33 -1.65 17.30 36.09
N SER A 34 -0.30 17.33 36.00
CA SER A 34 0.41 18.36 35.25
C SER A 34 0.39 18.18 33.72
N ASN A 35 0.17 16.98 33.26
CA ASN A 35 0.14 16.64 31.84
C ASN A 35 -0.73 15.40 31.56
N VAL A 36 -1.03 15.18 30.29
CA VAL A 36 -1.94 14.09 29.84
C VAL A 36 -1.40 12.68 30.13
N TYR A 37 -0.08 12.50 30.21
CA TYR A 37 0.55 11.19 30.42
C TYR A 37 0.45 10.71 31.88
N GLU A 38 0.04 11.59 32.80
CA GLU A 38 -0.22 11.26 34.22
C GLU A 38 -1.68 10.94 34.49
N THR A 39 -2.55 11.02 33.48
CA THR A 39 -3.98 10.66 33.63
C THR A 39 -4.16 9.15 33.75
N ASP A 40 -5.24 8.75 34.37
CA ASP A 40 -5.64 7.33 34.54
C ASP A 40 -5.74 6.56 33.20
N ARG A 41 -5.89 7.26 32.08
CA ARG A 41 -5.97 6.67 30.73
C ARG A 41 -4.63 6.49 30.05
N MET A 42 -3.69 7.42 30.25
CA MET A 42 -2.40 7.41 29.59
C MET A 42 -1.31 6.78 30.45
N LEU A 43 -1.43 6.88 31.78
CA LEU A 43 -0.44 6.36 32.72
C LEU A 43 -0.15 4.86 32.54
N PRO A 44 -1.16 3.96 32.40
CA PRO A 44 -0.88 2.54 32.19
C PRO A 44 -0.08 2.26 30.90
N ILE A 45 -0.33 3.04 29.85
CA ILE A 45 0.37 2.87 28.55
C ILE A 45 1.83 3.28 28.69
N ILE A 46 2.11 4.44 29.30
CA ILE A 46 3.50 4.88 29.50
C ILE A 46 4.25 3.98 30.50
N GLU A 47 3.57 3.44 31.51
CA GLU A 47 4.15 2.45 32.42
C GLU A 47 4.49 1.14 31.70
N ARG A 48 3.66 0.72 30.73
CA ARG A 48 3.98 -0.42 29.86
C ARG A 48 5.25 -0.15 29.04
N VAL A 49 5.40 1.04 28.47
CA VAL A 49 6.64 1.45 27.76
C VAL A 49 7.84 1.39 28.72
N ARG A 50 7.72 1.96 29.91
CA ARG A 50 8.79 1.96 30.94
C ARG A 50 9.18 0.56 31.38
N SER A 51 8.21 -0.36 31.51
CA SER A 51 8.48 -1.76 31.89
C SER A 51 9.33 -2.53 30.88
N LEU A 52 9.35 -2.08 29.62
CA LEU A 52 10.15 -2.66 28.55
C LEU A 52 11.49 -1.95 28.35
N ALA A 53 11.64 -0.74 28.87
CA ALA A 53 12.80 0.12 28.68
C ALA A 53 13.96 -0.24 29.61
N SER A 54 15.19 -0.18 29.12
CA SER A 54 16.42 -0.30 29.91
C SER A 54 17.00 1.04 30.30
N SER A 55 16.49 2.15 29.74
CA SER A 55 16.85 3.54 30.08
C SER A 55 15.59 4.40 30.14
N SER A 56 15.69 5.57 30.80
CA SER A 56 14.58 6.51 30.93
C SER A 56 14.90 7.80 30.18
N ASP A 57 13.99 8.20 29.30
CA ASP A 57 13.96 9.51 28.65
C ASP A 57 12.49 9.90 28.41
N LEU A 58 12.06 10.93 29.11
CA LEU A 58 10.67 11.36 29.13
C LEU A 58 10.16 11.76 27.73
N LYS A 59 11.00 12.33 26.87
CA LYS A 59 10.66 12.67 25.49
C LYS A 59 10.30 11.40 24.71
N HIS A 60 11.17 10.41 24.75
CA HIS A 60 10.99 9.16 24.00
C HIS A 60 9.88 8.28 24.58
N GLU A 61 9.71 8.22 25.90
CA GLU A 61 8.58 7.55 26.55
C GLU A 61 7.24 8.10 26.06
N ARG A 62 7.10 9.43 26.03
CA ARG A 62 5.90 10.11 25.55
C ARG A 62 5.65 9.90 24.06
N ILE A 63 6.68 9.94 23.23
CA ILE A 63 6.56 9.67 21.78
C ILE A 63 6.03 8.26 21.54
N VAL A 64 6.62 7.24 22.18
CA VAL A 64 6.16 5.85 22.01
C VAL A 64 4.71 5.71 22.45
N THR A 65 4.36 6.22 23.62
CA THR A 65 3.02 6.16 24.20
C THR A 65 1.97 6.81 23.27
N ASP A 66 2.20 8.05 22.86
CA ASP A 66 1.29 8.82 22.03
C ASP A 66 1.12 8.20 20.63
N HIS A 67 2.24 7.82 20.02
CA HIS A 67 2.24 7.34 18.65
C HIS A 67 1.63 5.95 18.51
N ILE A 68 1.87 5.03 19.47
CA ILE A 68 1.24 3.70 19.43
C ILE A 68 -0.25 3.81 19.74
N LYS A 69 -0.67 4.70 20.68
CA LYS A 69 -2.09 4.98 20.87
C LYS A 69 -2.75 5.48 19.58
N ALA A 70 -2.17 6.49 18.95
CA ALA A 70 -2.70 7.03 17.69
C ALA A 70 -2.76 5.96 16.59
N ALA A 71 -1.69 5.17 16.42
CA ALA A 71 -1.63 4.09 15.43
C ALA A 71 -2.70 3.02 15.68
N THR A 72 -2.94 2.64 16.94
CA THR A 72 -3.98 1.68 17.32
C THR A 72 -5.36 2.13 16.84
N PHE A 73 -5.74 3.38 17.08
CA PHE A 73 -7.01 3.93 16.64
C PHE A 73 -7.09 4.07 15.12
N MET A 74 -6.04 4.59 14.46
CA MET A 74 -6.02 4.71 13.01
C MET A 74 -6.20 3.35 12.31
N ILE A 75 -5.58 2.29 12.83
CA ILE A 75 -5.73 0.94 12.29
C ILE A 75 -7.15 0.42 12.55
N ALA A 76 -7.69 0.65 13.74
CA ALA A 76 -9.07 0.29 14.07
C ALA A 76 -10.10 0.99 13.16
N ASP A 77 -9.80 2.19 12.70
CA ASP A 77 -10.59 2.95 11.71
C ASP A 77 -10.35 2.49 10.26
N GLY A 78 -9.58 1.41 10.05
CA GLY A 78 -9.36 0.78 8.74
C GLY A 78 -8.17 1.32 7.94
N ILE A 79 -7.35 2.21 8.52
CA ILE A 79 -6.17 2.75 7.84
C ILE A 79 -5.04 1.71 7.88
N LYS A 80 -4.40 1.48 6.73
CA LYS A 80 -3.21 0.62 6.61
C LYS A 80 -1.96 1.48 6.36
N PRO A 81 -0.78 1.11 6.90
CA PRO A 81 0.47 1.85 6.66
C PRO A 81 0.78 1.93 5.15
N GLY A 82 1.08 3.13 4.66
CA GLY A 82 1.30 3.37 3.23
C GLY A 82 2.24 4.54 2.94
N ASN A 83 2.27 4.99 1.69
CA ASN A 83 3.17 6.06 1.22
C ASN A 83 2.45 7.38 0.93
N VAL A 84 1.12 7.43 1.04
CA VAL A 84 0.32 8.61 0.70
C VAL A 84 -0.74 8.88 1.78
N ASP A 85 -1.14 10.12 1.91
CA ASP A 85 -2.25 10.60 2.76
C ASP A 85 -2.21 10.06 4.21
N GLN A 86 -3.35 9.61 4.73
CA GLN A 86 -3.49 9.07 6.10
C GLN A 86 -2.61 7.82 6.31
N ALA A 87 -2.45 7.00 5.28
CA ALA A 87 -1.58 5.82 5.32
C ALA A 87 -0.11 6.18 5.57
N TYR A 88 0.37 7.29 4.98
CA TYR A 88 1.71 7.83 5.25
C TYR A 88 1.83 8.33 6.70
N VAL A 89 0.81 9.03 7.21
CA VAL A 89 0.80 9.51 8.61
C VAL A 89 0.91 8.33 9.57
N LEU A 90 0.11 7.27 9.36
CA LEU A 90 0.17 6.06 10.17
C LEU A 90 1.56 5.43 10.14
N ARG A 91 2.13 5.23 8.94
CA ARG A 91 3.50 4.69 8.80
C ARG A 91 4.53 5.55 9.54
N LYS A 92 4.44 6.86 9.42
CA LYS A 92 5.34 7.82 10.07
C LYS A 92 5.30 7.70 11.60
N VAL A 93 4.12 7.67 12.21
CA VAL A 93 4.02 7.58 13.68
C VAL A 93 4.52 6.24 14.19
N ILE A 94 4.24 5.12 13.51
CA ILE A 94 4.76 3.79 13.88
C ILE A 94 6.30 3.79 13.83
N ARG A 95 6.91 4.24 12.73
CA ARG A 95 8.37 4.25 12.58
C ARG A 95 9.06 5.17 13.57
N ARG A 96 8.45 6.30 13.90
CA ARG A 96 8.96 7.21 14.92
C ARG A 96 8.88 6.60 16.33
N ALA A 97 7.82 5.86 16.64
CA ALA A 97 7.71 5.11 17.89
C ALA A 97 8.80 4.03 18.00
N ILE A 98 9.03 3.25 16.95
CA ILE A 98 10.07 2.19 16.91
C ILE A 98 11.47 2.80 17.16
N ARG A 99 11.79 3.91 16.50
CA ARG A 99 13.07 4.60 16.75
C ARG A 99 13.17 5.10 18.20
N SER A 100 12.12 5.75 18.71
CA SER A 100 12.10 6.26 20.08
C SER A 100 12.22 5.13 21.11
N ALA A 101 11.60 3.99 20.87
CA ALA A 101 11.75 2.80 21.70
C ALA A 101 13.22 2.32 21.71
N LYS A 102 13.91 2.36 20.57
CA LYS A 102 15.33 2.03 20.50
C LYS A 102 16.21 3.00 21.35
N GLN A 103 15.87 4.28 21.43
CA GLN A 103 16.56 5.24 22.28
C GLN A 103 16.35 4.95 23.79
N LEU A 104 15.23 4.31 24.13
CA LEU A 104 14.97 3.81 25.49
C LEU A 104 15.65 2.46 25.78
N GLY A 105 16.47 1.94 24.84
CA GLY A 105 17.11 0.64 24.96
C GLY A 105 16.12 -0.53 24.91
N ILE A 106 14.94 -0.34 24.30
CA ILE A 106 13.99 -1.41 24.07
C ILE A 106 14.40 -2.14 22.80
N GLU A 107 14.63 -3.44 22.92
CA GLU A 107 14.88 -4.29 21.76
C GLU A 107 13.58 -4.54 20.98
N SER A 108 13.55 -4.12 19.72
CA SER A 108 12.43 -4.37 18.84
C SER A 108 12.48 -5.80 18.32
N THR A 109 11.67 -6.67 18.90
CA THR A 109 11.54 -8.10 18.53
C THR A 109 10.61 -8.32 17.35
N GLY A 110 10.05 -7.26 16.77
CA GLY A 110 9.03 -7.33 15.72
C GLY A 110 7.60 -7.42 16.25
N THR A 111 7.41 -7.33 17.57
CA THR A 111 6.09 -7.35 18.24
C THR A 111 5.96 -6.28 19.33
N LEU A 112 6.93 -5.39 19.43
CA LEU A 112 6.96 -4.33 20.46
C LEU A 112 5.74 -3.40 20.36
N CYS A 113 5.45 -2.92 19.14
CA CYS A 113 4.30 -2.04 18.91
C CYS A 113 2.98 -2.72 19.25
N ALA A 114 2.84 -4.01 18.94
CA ALA A 114 1.67 -4.82 19.32
C ALA A 114 1.55 -4.94 20.84
N GLN A 115 2.61 -5.25 21.56
CA GLN A 115 2.61 -5.36 23.03
C GLN A 115 2.20 -4.07 23.75
N ILE A 116 2.55 -2.91 23.20
CA ILE A 116 2.12 -1.62 23.75
C ILE A 116 0.67 -1.33 23.36
N SER A 117 0.27 -1.71 22.14
CA SER A 117 -1.10 -1.59 21.64
C SER A 117 -2.09 -2.40 22.47
N ASP A 118 -1.70 -3.57 23.00
CA ASP A 118 -2.54 -4.39 23.90
C ASP A 118 -3.00 -3.57 25.12
N GLU A 119 -2.11 -2.74 25.68
CA GLU A 119 -2.48 -1.85 26.78
C GLU A 119 -3.44 -0.74 26.32
N VAL A 120 -3.27 -0.19 25.11
CA VAL A 120 -4.22 0.78 24.53
C VAL A 120 -5.59 0.13 24.36
N VAL A 121 -5.68 -1.08 23.84
CA VAL A 121 -6.93 -1.83 23.69
C VAL A 121 -7.57 -2.12 25.04
N SER A 122 -6.77 -2.45 26.07
CA SER A 122 -7.24 -2.65 27.44
C SER A 122 -7.88 -1.37 28.01
N GLN A 123 -7.25 -0.21 27.83
CA GLN A 123 -7.71 1.07 28.38
C GLN A 123 -8.94 1.64 27.65
N TYR A 124 -9.05 1.43 26.35
CA TYR A 124 -10.04 2.11 25.50
C TYR A 124 -11.08 1.18 24.88
N GLY A 125 -10.81 -0.12 24.75
CA GLY A 125 -11.64 -1.06 24.01
C GLY A 125 -13.05 -1.28 24.61
N HIS A 126 -13.23 -1.04 25.92
CA HIS A 126 -14.54 -1.14 26.57
C HIS A 126 -15.46 0.05 26.22
N ILE A 127 -14.90 1.18 25.77
CA ILE A 127 -15.63 2.36 25.30
C ILE A 127 -15.74 2.34 23.77
N TYR A 128 -14.63 2.04 23.11
CA TYR A 128 -14.52 2.00 21.65
C TYR A 128 -14.56 0.54 21.17
N GLY A 129 -15.76 -0.03 21.03
CA GLY A 129 -15.97 -1.45 20.72
C GLY A 129 -15.25 -1.91 19.43
N HIS A 130 -15.11 -1.02 18.41
CA HIS A 130 -14.38 -1.33 17.19
C HIS A 130 -12.88 -1.55 17.44
N VAL A 131 -12.27 -0.86 18.40
CA VAL A 131 -10.87 -1.08 18.80
C VAL A 131 -10.70 -2.49 19.38
N LYS A 132 -11.65 -2.91 20.26
CA LYS A 132 -11.60 -4.25 20.85
C LYS A 132 -11.87 -5.36 19.84
N SER A 133 -12.86 -5.18 18.96
CA SER A 133 -13.21 -6.19 17.96
C SER A 133 -12.12 -6.43 16.91
N GLN A 134 -11.24 -5.46 16.70
CA GLN A 134 -10.16 -5.53 15.72
C GLN A 134 -8.78 -5.73 16.35
N GLU A 135 -8.69 -6.08 17.63
CA GLU A 135 -7.44 -6.26 18.37
C GLU A 135 -6.38 -7.08 17.64
N LYS A 136 -6.78 -8.23 17.06
CA LYS A 136 -5.87 -9.07 16.29
C LYS A 136 -5.34 -8.37 15.04
N MET A 137 -6.21 -7.73 14.27
CA MET A 137 -5.82 -7.00 13.05
C MET A 137 -4.87 -5.83 13.37
N ILE A 138 -5.11 -5.13 14.48
CA ILE A 138 -4.25 -4.05 14.96
C ILE A 138 -2.86 -4.61 15.28
N ALA A 139 -2.78 -5.68 16.07
CA ALA A 139 -1.52 -6.30 16.45
C ALA A 139 -0.74 -6.82 15.24
N ASP A 140 -1.39 -7.53 14.32
CA ASP A 140 -0.78 -8.07 13.09
C ASP A 140 -0.25 -6.94 12.19
N THR A 141 -1.00 -5.85 12.03
CA THR A 141 -0.60 -4.68 11.23
C THR A 141 0.61 -3.97 11.82
N LEU A 142 0.61 -3.73 13.13
CA LEU A 142 1.74 -3.12 13.83
C LEU A 142 2.99 -3.98 13.76
N ALA A 143 2.86 -5.28 14.03
CA ALA A 143 3.97 -6.23 13.96
C ALA A 143 4.57 -6.31 12.54
N SER A 144 3.74 -6.32 11.51
CA SER A 144 4.19 -6.36 10.11
C SER A 144 4.99 -5.10 9.75
N GLU A 145 4.50 -3.89 10.08
CA GLU A 145 5.21 -2.65 9.79
C GLU A 145 6.51 -2.53 10.61
N GLU A 146 6.50 -2.97 11.87
CA GLU A 146 7.68 -3.02 12.74
C GLU A 146 8.76 -3.94 12.15
N GLN A 147 8.42 -5.16 11.77
CA GLN A 147 9.33 -6.12 11.16
C GLN A 147 9.92 -5.59 9.84
N GLN A 148 9.08 -4.97 9.02
CA GLN A 148 9.53 -4.37 7.77
C GLN A 148 10.51 -3.22 8.00
N PHE A 149 10.23 -2.33 8.95
CA PHE A 149 11.09 -1.20 9.25
C PHE A 149 12.40 -1.64 9.91
N ASN A 150 12.36 -2.62 10.80
CA ASN A 150 13.57 -3.15 11.44
C ASN A 150 14.60 -3.69 10.43
N LYS A 151 14.15 -4.27 9.31
CA LYS A 151 15.04 -4.74 8.23
C LYS A 151 15.85 -3.62 7.59
N THR A 152 15.25 -2.43 7.48
CA THR A 152 15.87 -1.28 6.81
C THR A 152 16.47 -0.26 7.78
N LEU A 153 16.04 -0.25 9.04
CA LEU A 153 16.43 0.75 10.04
C LEU A 153 17.95 0.83 10.24
N GLN A 154 18.61 -0.32 10.42
CA GLN A 154 20.06 -0.37 10.65
C GLN A 154 20.83 0.11 9.41
N ALA A 155 20.42 -0.36 8.23
CA ALA A 155 21.05 0.04 6.98
C ALA A 155 20.84 1.54 6.69
N GLY A 156 19.64 2.06 6.97
CA GLY A 156 19.34 3.49 6.82
C GLY A 156 20.10 4.38 7.80
N LEU A 157 20.24 3.98 9.05
CA LEU A 157 21.07 4.71 10.03
C LEU A 157 22.54 4.74 9.59
N LYS A 158 23.09 3.60 9.15
CA LYS A 158 24.45 3.53 8.62
C LYS A 158 24.64 4.42 7.39
N GLN A 159 23.66 4.44 6.47
CA GLN A 159 23.70 5.31 5.31
C GLN A 159 23.64 6.79 5.72
N LEU A 160 22.81 7.15 6.70
CA LEU A 160 22.76 8.51 7.22
C LEU A 160 24.09 8.95 7.84
N GLU A 161 24.74 8.08 8.60
CA GLU A 161 26.08 8.36 9.16
C GLU A 161 27.11 8.58 8.06
N LYS A 162 27.06 7.80 6.98
CA LYS A 162 27.93 8.00 5.82
C LYS A 162 27.68 9.34 5.15
N VAL A 163 26.43 9.73 4.93
CA VAL A 163 26.05 11.03 4.34
C VAL A 163 26.56 12.17 5.23
N ILE A 164 26.43 12.06 6.56
CA ILE A 164 26.95 13.05 7.52
C ILE A 164 28.47 13.17 7.38
N ALA A 165 29.19 12.05 7.33
CA ALA A 165 30.65 12.05 7.23
C ALA A 165 31.18 12.63 5.90
N GLU A 166 30.42 12.50 4.83
CA GLU A 166 30.78 13.01 3.49
C GLU A 166 30.33 14.47 3.27
N THR A 167 29.50 15.02 4.17
CA THR A 167 28.97 16.37 4.05
C THR A 167 29.95 17.42 4.54
N SER A 168 30.31 18.39 3.70
CA SER A 168 31.07 19.56 4.09
C SER A 168 30.14 20.61 4.72
N GLY A 169 30.32 20.88 6.00
CA GLY A 169 29.45 21.77 6.78
C GLY A 169 28.34 21.01 7.51
N ASN A 170 27.20 21.68 7.78
CA ASN A 170 26.12 21.15 8.59
C ASN A 170 24.78 21.08 7.87
N VAL A 171 24.77 21.16 6.53
CA VAL A 171 23.55 21.09 5.73
C VAL A 171 23.63 19.90 4.78
N ILE A 172 22.73 18.94 4.96
CA ILE A 172 22.60 17.75 4.14
C ILE A 172 21.80 18.10 2.88
N ALA A 173 22.23 17.59 1.73
CA ALA A 173 21.50 17.77 0.49
C ALA A 173 20.13 17.06 0.53
N GLY A 174 19.09 17.75 0.05
CA GLY A 174 17.74 17.20 0.07
C GLY A 174 17.58 15.90 -0.71
N LYS A 175 18.39 15.68 -1.78
CA LYS A 175 18.41 14.42 -2.53
C LYS A 175 18.87 13.22 -1.69
N ASP A 176 19.80 13.43 -0.76
CA ASP A 176 20.29 12.34 0.10
C ASP A 176 19.27 11.99 1.17
N ALA A 177 18.55 13.00 1.70
CA ALA A 177 17.40 12.77 2.57
C ALA A 177 16.24 12.05 1.83
N PHE A 178 16.01 12.38 0.55
CA PHE A 178 15.04 11.68 -0.28
C PHE A 178 15.46 10.22 -0.55
N HIS A 179 16.73 9.95 -0.77
CA HIS A 179 17.23 8.59 -0.91
C HIS A 179 16.99 7.73 0.35
N LEU A 180 17.14 8.31 1.54
CA LEU A 180 16.80 7.65 2.81
C LEU A 180 15.30 7.33 2.89
N TYR A 181 14.44 8.22 2.41
CA TYR A 181 12.99 7.98 2.35
C TYR A 181 12.63 6.86 1.37
N ASP A 182 13.11 6.95 0.13
CA ASP A 182 12.73 6.05 -0.95
C ASP A 182 13.28 4.62 -0.74
N THR A 183 14.54 4.51 -0.36
CA THR A 183 15.26 3.23 -0.27
C THR A 183 15.11 2.54 1.09
N TYR A 184 15.17 3.32 2.18
CA TYR A 184 15.16 2.77 3.55
C TYR A 184 13.87 3.05 4.30
N GLY A 185 12.96 3.80 3.70
CA GLY A 185 11.67 4.12 4.30
C GLY A 185 11.76 5.09 5.50
N PHE A 186 12.77 5.96 5.56
CA PHE A 186 12.88 6.99 6.58
C PHE A 186 11.97 8.17 6.23
N PRO A 187 10.88 8.42 6.96
CA PRO A 187 10.10 9.64 6.77
C PRO A 187 11.00 10.88 6.92
N LEU A 188 10.71 11.92 6.14
CA LEU A 188 11.51 13.16 6.16
C LEU A 188 11.66 13.72 7.58
N GLU A 189 10.58 13.74 8.34
CA GLU A 189 10.55 14.27 9.70
C GLU A 189 11.43 13.44 10.64
N LEU A 190 11.48 12.12 10.44
CA LEU A 190 12.38 11.25 11.20
C LEU A 190 13.85 11.54 10.85
N THR A 191 14.15 11.73 9.58
CA THR A 191 15.50 12.11 9.13
C THR A 191 15.91 13.46 9.70
N LYS A 192 15.02 14.46 9.67
CA LYS A 192 15.24 15.77 10.27
C LYS A 192 15.55 15.68 11.78
N GLU A 193 14.70 14.96 12.51
CA GLU A 193 14.88 14.79 13.96
C GLU A 193 16.25 14.19 14.32
N ILE A 194 16.70 13.17 13.56
CA ILE A 194 18.02 12.56 13.77
C ILE A 194 19.16 13.52 13.43
N LEU A 195 19.01 14.30 12.37
CA LEU A 195 20.02 15.26 11.96
C LEU A 195 20.12 16.44 12.91
N GLU A 196 18.99 16.97 13.39
CA GLU A 196 18.93 18.04 14.39
C GLU A 196 19.62 17.63 15.71
N GLU A 197 19.42 16.38 16.17
CA GLU A 197 20.12 15.83 17.35
C GLU A 197 21.64 15.80 17.17
N LYS A 198 22.13 15.76 15.92
CA LYS A 198 23.56 15.77 15.56
C LYS A 198 24.07 17.16 15.12
N GLY A 199 23.23 18.20 15.17
CA GLY A 199 23.58 19.57 14.76
C GLY A 199 23.57 19.82 13.25
N TYR A 200 22.86 18.97 12.48
CA TYR A 200 22.70 19.10 11.03
C TYR A 200 21.28 19.52 10.65
N SER A 201 21.14 20.09 9.44
CA SER A 201 19.87 20.44 8.82
C SER A 201 19.78 19.87 7.40
N ILE A 202 18.62 20.02 6.75
CA ILE A 202 18.37 19.51 5.38
C ILE A 202 17.98 20.67 4.47
N THR A 203 18.39 20.63 3.21
CA THR A 203 17.85 21.50 2.16
C THR A 203 16.48 21.01 1.73
N GLU A 204 15.42 21.47 2.42
CA GLU A 204 14.04 21.01 2.20
C GLU A 204 13.56 21.19 0.76
N LYS A 205 13.90 22.31 0.13
CA LYS A 205 13.51 22.60 -1.26
C LYS A 205 14.04 21.54 -2.25
N GLU A 206 15.23 21.03 -2.05
CA GLU A 206 15.79 19.95 -2.89
C GLU A 206 15.08 18.63 -2.63
N TYR A 207 14.72 18.35 -1.38
CA TYR A 207 13.92 17.17 -1.03
C TYR A 207 12.55 17.23 -1.73
N GLU A 208 11.85 18.37 -1.64
CA GLU A 208 10.54 18.54 -2.29
C GLU A 208 10.61 18.34 -3.81
N ILE A 209 11.67 18.84 -4.45
CA ILE A 209 11.90 18.64 -5.90
C ILE A 209 12.05 17.14 -6.19
N ALA A 210 12.90 16.43 -5.45
CA ALA A 210 13.14 15.01 -5.64
C ALA A 210 11.84 14.19 -5.38
N PHE A 211 11.10 14.54 -4.33
CA PHE A 211 9.83 13.90 -3.96
C PHE A 211 8.75 14.11 -5.04
N LYS A 212 8.59 15.33 -5.55
CA LYS A 212 7.66 15.64 -6.65
C LYS A 212 8.03 14.90 -7.93
N ALA A 213 9.31 14.88 -8.29
CA ALA A 213 9.78 14.13 -9.46
C ALA A 213 9.45 12.63 -9.34
N HIS A 214 9.64 12.03 -8.16
CA HIS A 214 9.26 10.65 -7.90
C HIS A 214 7.73 10.44 -7.93
N GLN A 215 6.95 11.36 -7.38
CA GLN A 215 5.49 11.31 -7.48
C GLN A 215 5.01 11.39 -8.94
N GLU A 216 5.61 12.26 -9.75
CA GLU A 216 5.26 12.37 -11.18
C GLU A 216 5.60 11.10 -11.95
N LEU A 217 6.76 10.48 -11.67
CA LEU A 217 7.12 9.17 -12.23
C LEU A 217 6.12 8.08 -11.81
N SER A 218 5.74 8.07 -10.53
CA SER A 218 4.72 7.14 -10.00
C SER A 218 3.34 7.40 -10.60
N ARG A 219 2.94 8.68 -10.78
CA ARG A 219 1.69 9.07 -11.42
C ARG A 219 1.66 8.70 -12.89
N LYS A 220 2.71 8.99 -13.65
CA LYS A 220 2.85 8.56 -15.05
C LYS A 220 2.80 7.03 -15.17
N GLY A 221 3.42 6.32 -14.25
CA GLY A 221 3.29 4.87 -14.14
C GLY A 221 1.87 4.41 -13.78
N ALA A 222 1.10 5.21 -13.05
CA ALA A 222 -0.30 4.94 -12.73
C ALA A 222 -1.23 5.30 -13.90
N GLU A 223 -1.00 6.42 -14.59
CA GLU A 223 -1.74 6.81 -15.81
C GLU A 223 -1.53 5.77 -16.93
N GLN A 224 -0.33 5.22 -17.07
CA GLN A 224 -0.08 4.05 -17.92
C GLN A 224 -0.82 2.79 -17.44
N LYS A 225 -1.11 2.65 -16.14
CA LYS A 225 -1.97 1.57 -15.62
C LYS A 225 -3.42 1.70 -16.08
N PHE A 226 -3.96 2.90 -16.22
CA PHE A 226 -5.32 3.14 -16.75
C PHE A 226 -5.45 2.79 -18.25
N ALA A 227 -4.36 2.87 -19.00
CA ALA A 227 -4.30 2.40 -20.40
C ALA A 227 -4.03 0.88 -20.52
N GLY A 228 -4.35 0.08 -19.51
CA GLY A 228 -4.11 -1.37 -19.49
C GLY A 228 -2.66 -1.77 -19.22
N GLY A 229 -1.79 -0.81 -18.85
CA GLY A 229 -0.36 -1.07 -18.60
C GLY A 229 0.48 -1.32 -19.84
N LEU A 230 -0.05 -1.03 -21.03
CA LEU A 230 0.59 -1.23 -22.33
C LEU A 230 1.63 -0.14 -22.61
N ALA A 231 2.81 -0.56 -23.06
CA ALA A 231 3.85 0.38 -23.51
C ALA A 231 3.51 1.00 -24.88
N ASP A 232 2.84 0.22 -25.75
CA ASP A 232 2.38 0.61 -27.08
C ASP A 232 1.17 -0.25 -27.50
N HIS A 233 0.76 -0.19 -28.74
CA HIS A 233 -0.33 -1.00 -29.32
C HIS A 233 0.18 -1.97 -30.40
N SER A 234 1.41 -2.47 -30.28
CA SER A 234 1.94 -3.49 -31.19
C SER A 234 1.23 -4.82 -31.03
N ALA A 235 1.43 -5.73 -31.99
CA ALA A 235 0.87 -7.08 -31.93
C ALA A 235 1.35 -7.83 -30.69
N GLU A 236 2.64 -7.69 -30.34
CA GLU A 236 3.25 -8.33 -29.18
C GLU A 236 2.63 -7.84 -27.86
N THR A 237 2.47 -6.52 -27.70
CA THR A 237 1.85 -5.96 -26.50
C THR A 237 0.38 -6.31 -26.40
N THR A 238 -0.35 -6.39 -27.50
CA THR A 238 -1.77 -6.82 -27.55
C THR A 238 -1.92 -8.30 -27.15
N LYS A 239 -1.04 -9.18 -27.64
CA LYS A 239 -1.00 -10.59 -27.23
C LYS A 239 -0.71 -10.70 -25.73
N LEU A 240 0.33 -10.04 -25.23
CA LEU A 240 0.71 -10.07 -23.82
C LEU A 240 -0.37 -9.45 -22.92
N HIS A 241 -1.12 -8.46 -23.40
CA HIS A 241 -2.27 -7.90 -22.69
C HIS A 241 -3.39 -8.93 -22.56
N THR A 242 -3.71 -9.63 -23.61
CA THR A 242 -4.71 -10.73 -23.58
C THR A 242 -4.25 -11.85 -22.65
N ALA A 243 -2.97 -12.25 -22.70
CA ALA A 243 -2.40 -13.24 -21.79
C ALA A 243 -2.48 -12.83 -20.32
N THR A 244 -2.47 -11.52 -20.04
CA THR A 244 -2.61 -11.00 -18.65
C THR A 244 -3.97 -11.34 -18.06
N HIS A 245 -5.04 -11.28 -18.83
CA HIS A 245 -6.39 -11.66 -18.39
C HIS A 245 -6.53 -13.17 -18.18
N LEU A 246 -5.96 -13.98 -19.09
CA LEU A 246 -5.90 -15.43 -18.86
C LEU A 246 -5.10 -15.80 -17.62
N LEU A 247 -3.97 -15.11 -17.38
CA LEU A 247 -3.18 -15.29 -16.16
C LEU A 247 -3.97 -14.91 -14.90
N ASN A 248 -4.72 -13.81 -14.92
CA ASN A 248 -5.55 -13.39 -13.78
C ASN A 248 -6.62 -14.44 -13.46
N ALA A 249 -7.32 -14.93 -14.47
CA ALA A 249 -8.31 -15.99 -14.30
C ALA A 249 -7.68 -17.28 -13.76
N ALA A 250 -6.56 -17.74 -14.32
CA ALA A 250 -5.85 -18.93 -13.85
C ALA A 250 -5.37 -18.80 -12.40
N LEU A 251 -4.84 -17.63 -12.01
CA LEU A 251 -4.44 -17.33 -10.63
C LEU A 251 -5.62 -17.43 -9.65
N ARG A 252 -6.80 -16.95 -10.03
CA ARG A 252 -8.01 -17.05 -9.22
C ARG A 252 -8.48 -18.50 -9.08
N ILE A 253 -8.39 -19.29 -10.12
CA ILE A 253 -8.74 -20.72 -10.09
C ILE A 253 -7.81 -21.47 -9.14
N VAL A 254 -6.49 -21.21 -9.19
CA VAL A 254 -5.48 -21.95 -8.41
C VAL A 254 -5.34 -21.46 -6.97
N LEU A 255 -5.42 -20.15 -6.75
CA LEU A 255 -5.13 -19.53 -5.46
C LEU A 255 -6.39 -19.05 -4.71
N GLY A 256 -7.50 -18.82 -5.44
CA GLY A 256 -8.78 -18.42 -4.86
C GLY A 256 -9.20 -16.98 -5.17
N ASP A 257 -10.42 -16.64 -4.72
CA ASP A 257 -11.10 -15.38 -5.06
C ASP A 257 -10.48 -14.11 -4.44
N HIS A 258 -9.53 -14.25 -3.52
CA HIS A 258 -8.79 -13.13 -2.94
C HIS A 258 -7.76 -12.52 -3.90
N ILE A 259 -7.58 -13.11 -5.08
CA ILE A 259 -6.68 -12.60 -6.10
C ILE A 259 -7.31 -11.44 -6.85
N TYR A 260 -6.64 -10.29 -6.78
CA TYR A 260 -6.98 -9.07 -7.51
C TYR A 260 -5.73 -8.46 -8.11
N GLN A 261 -5.86 -7.92 -9.31
CA GLN A 261 -4.80 -7.18 -9.95
C GLN A 261 -4.45 -5.92 -9.13
N LYS A 262 -3.19 -5.79 -8.75
CA LYS A 262 -2.62 -4.60 -8.08
C LYS A 262 -1.80 -3.73 -9.03
N GLY A 263 -1.42 -4.26 -10.18
CA GLY A 263 -0.73 -3.54 -11.24
C GLY A 263 -0.30 -4.44 -12.39
N SER A 264 -0.09 -3.84 -13.55
CA SER A 264 0.50 -4.49 -14.73
C SER A 264 1.48 -3.55 -15.42
N ASN A 265 2.39 -4.13 -16.18
CA ASN A 265 3.26 -3.42 -17.11
C ASN A 265 3.62 -4.37 -18.24
N ILE A 266 3.22 -4.02 -19.45
CA ILE A 266 3.31 -4.85 -20.64
C ILE A 266 4.20 -4.12 -21.64
N THR A 267 5.27 -4.77 -22.06
CA THR A 267 6.20 -4.34 -23.10
C THR A 267 6.22 -5.39 -24.20
N GLN A 268 6.84 -5.14 -25.31
CA GLN A 268 6.99 -6.13 -26.39
C GLN A 268 7.72 -7.40 -25.97
N GLU A 269 8.55 -7.31 -24.91
CA GLU A 269 9.39 -8.44 -24.45
C GLU A 269 8.69 -9.32 -23.41
N ARG A 270 7.78 -8.73 -22.59
CA ARG A 270 7.18 -9.42 -21.43
C ARG A 270 5.94 -8.74 -20.89
N LEU A 271 5.12 -9.48 -20.20
CA LEU A 271 4.17 -8.96 -19.23
C LEU A 271 4.75 -9.01 -17.80
N ARG A 272 4.37 -8.05 -16.97
CA ARG A 272 4.51 -8.06 -15.52
C ARG A 272 3.13 -7.89 -14.92
N PHE A 273 2.76 -8.80 -14.02
CA PHE A 273 1.48 -8.80 -13.32
C PHE A 273 1.68 -8.82 -11.82
N ASP A 274 1.17 -7.81 -11.12
CA ASP A 274 1.21 -7.69 -9.68
C ASP A 274 -0.19 -7.99 -9.12
N PHE A 275 -0.30 -8.90 -8.15
CA PHE A 275 -1.57 -9.38 -7.62
C PHE A 275 -1.54 -9.56 -6.10
N SER A 276 -2.72 -9.50 -5.46
CA SER A 276 -2.89 -9.70 -4.03
C SER A 276 -2.66 -11.16 -3.65
N HIS A 277 -1.59 -11.45 -2.90
CA HIS A 277 -1.33 -12.75 -2.30
C HIS A 277 -0.21 -12.61 -1.26
N ASP A 278 -0.40 -13.21 -0.08
CA ASP A 278 0.53 -13.03 1.03
C ASP A 278 1.74 -13.97 0.94
N GLU A 279 1.53 -15.18 0.42
CA GLU A 279 2.53 -16.23 0.43
C GLU A 279 3.24 -16.38 -0.93
N LYS A 280 4.41 -17.02 -0.90
CA LYS A 280 5.13 -17.41 -2.11
C LYS A 280 4.40 -18.58 -2.77
N MET A 281 4.16 -18.51 -4.07
CA MET A 281 3.59 -19.63 -4.81
C MET A 281 4.51 -20.84 -4.80
N THR A 282 3.91 -22.03 -4.62
CA THR A 282 4.64 -23.29 -4.73
C THR A 282 5.00 -23.60 -6.19
N ALA A 283 5.87 -24.57 -6.41
CA ALA A 283 6.23 -24.99 -7.76
C ALA A 283 5.02 -25.58 -8.51
N GLU A 284 4.20 -26.35 -7.80
CA GLU A 284 2.99 -26.98 -8.32
C GLU A 284 1.94 -25.93 -8.72
N GLN A 285 1.72 -24.92 -7.86
CA GLN A 285 0.80 -23.81 -8.17
C GLN A 285 1.23 -23.04 -9.43
N LYS A 286 2.53 -22.77 -9.60
CA LYS A 286 3.05 -22.11 -10.80
C LYS A 286 2.87 -22.93 -12.06
N GLN A 287 3.14 -24.23 -11.98
CA GLN A 287 2.93 -25.16 -13.09
C GLN A 287 1.45 -25.27 -13.46
N GLU A 288 0.56 -25.30 -12.47
CA GLU A 288 -0.86 -25.39 -12.70
C GLU A 288 -1.42 -24.09 -13.34
N VAL A 289 -0.97 -22.92 -12.90
CA VAL A 289 -1.31 -21.63 -13.52
C VAL A 289 -0.84 -21.60 -14.97
N GLU A 290 0.41 -22.00 -15.25
CA GLU A 290 0.95 -22.04 -16.61
C GLU A 290 0.17 -23.03 -17.51
N ARG A 291 -0.16 -24.20 -16.98
CA ARG A 291 -0.97 -25.22 -17.66
C ARG A 291 -2.35 -24.68 -18.04
N LEU A 292 -3.07 -24.06 -17.09
CA LEU A 292 -4.42 -23.52 -17.33
C LEU A 292 -4.42 -22.39 -18.36
N VAL A 293 -3.42 -21.51 -18.33
CA VAL A 293 -3.28 -20.45 -19.33
C VAL A 293 -3.07 -21.05 -20.72
N ASN A 294 -2.18 -22.05 -20.86
CA ASN A 294 -1.91 -22.69 -22.13
C ASN A 294 -3.12 -23.50 -22.62
N GLU A 295 -3.86 -24.18 -21.75
CA GLU A 295 -5.13 -24.83 -22.14
C GLU A 295 -6.18 -23.85 -22.68
N ALA A 296 -6.30 -22.65 -22.06
CA ALA A 296 -7.19 -21.61 -22.58
C ALA A 296 -6.70 -21.04 -23.91
N ILE A 297 -5.39 -21.02 -24.17
CA ILE A 297 -4.81 -20.66 -25.47
C ILE A 297 -5.13 -21.73 -26.51
N ASP A 298 -4.88 -23.00 -26.19
CA ASP A 298 -5.08 -24.14 -27.08
C ASP A 298 -6.58 -24.37 -27.44
N ALA A 299 -7.46 -23.99 -26.51
CA ALA A 299 -8.92 -24.03 -26.73
C ALA A 299 -9.40 -22.98 -27.75
N ASP A 300 -8.55 -22.04 -28.13
CA ASP A 300 -8.80 -21.01 -29.15
C ASP A 300 -10.15 -20.29 -28.98
N HIS A 301 -10.44 -19.84 -27.76
CA HIS A 301 -11.67 -19.14 -27.42
C HIS A 301 -11.82 -17.83 -28.20
N PRO A 302 -13.02 -17.52 -28.73
CA PRO A 302 -13.30 -16.21 -29.29
C PRO A 302 -13.28 -15.15 -28.20
N ILE A 303 -12.77 -13.97 -28.55
CA ILE A 303 -12.69 -12.80 -27.64
C ILE A 303 -13.56 -11.70 -28.23
N SER A 304 -14.49 -11.22 -27.44
CA SER A 304 -15.39 -10.13 -27.81
C SER A 304 -15.63 -9.20 -26.61
N PHE A 305 -16.18 -8.03 -26.87
CA PHE A 305 -16.58 -7.12 -25.80
C PHE A 305 -17.95 -6.51 -26.07
N HIS A 306 -18.62 -6.08 -25.02
CA HIS A 306 -19.78 -5.20 -25.07
C HIS A 306 -19.58 -4.00 -24.13
N VAL A 307 -20.38 -2.96 -24.29
CA VAL A 307 -20.34 -1.76 -23.48
C VAL A 307 -21.55 -1.75 -22.54
N THR A 308 -21.31 -1.52 -21.27
CA THR A 308 -22.32 -1.43 -20.22
C THR A 308 -21.90 -0.42 -19.16
N ASP A 309 -22.75 -0.14 -18.18
CA ASP A 309 -22.33 0.61 -17.01
C ASP A 309 -21.62 -0.27 -15.97
N VAL A 310 -21.04 0.35 -14.96
CA VAL A 310 -20.26 -0.35 -13.92
C VAL A 310 -21.13 -1.32 -13.09
N GLU A 311 -22.41 -1.00 -12.87
CA GLU A 311 -23.34 -1.88 -12.16
C GLU A 311 -23.69 -3.09 -13.00
N GLY A 312 -24.04 -2.90 -14.27
CA GLY A 312 -24.30 -3.99 -15.20
C GLY A 312 -23.11 -4.94 -15.34
N ALA A 313 -21.88 -4.39 -15.44
CA ALA A 313 -20.67 -5.22 -15.48
C ALA A 313 -20.47 -6.07 -14.22
N LYS A 314 -20.83 -5.56 -13.05
CA LYS A 314 -20.77 -6.31 -11.78
C LYS A 314 -21.85 -7.39 -11.70
N ASP A 315 -23.06 -7.08 -12.13
CA ASP A 315 -24.18 -8.03 -12.14
C ASP A 315 -23.94 -9.22 -13.05
N GLU A 316 -23.16 -9.00 -14.13
CA GLU A 316 -22.69 -10.06 -15.01
C GLU A 316 -21.51 -10.88 -14.45
N GLY A 317 -20.98 -10.50 -13.28
CA GLY A 317 -19.82 -11.13 -12.67
C GLY A 317 -18.48 -10.76 -13.32
N ALA A 318 -18.41 -9.64 -14.06
CA ALA A 318 -17.15 -9.18 -14.63
C ALA A 318 -16.17 -8.70 -13.54
N ILE A 319 -14.92 -9.13 -13.66
CA ILE A 319 -13.86 -8.76 -12.74
C ILE A 319 -13.31 -7.39 -13.14
N GLY A 320 -13.22 -6.47 -12.18
CA GLY A 320 -12.64 -5.15 -12.36
C GLY A 320 -11.48 -4.87 -11.41
N VAL A 321 -10.74 -3.78 -11.64
CA VAL A 321 -9.72 -3.29 -10.71
C VAL A 321 -10.44 -2.50 -9.61
N PHE A 322 -10.46 -2.99 -8.39
CA PHE A 322 -11.32 -2.53 -7.28
C PHE A 322 -11.21 -1.05 -6.90
N ASP A 323 -10.07 -0.39 -7.11
CA ASP A 323 -9.83 1.00 -6.71
C ASP A 323 -9.83 1.97 -7.91
N ALA A 324 -10.27 1.53 -9.08
CA ALA A 324 -10.30 2.36 -10.28
C ALA A 324 -11.57 3.23 -10.33
N LYS A 325 -11.41 4.51 -10.63
CA LYS A 325 -12.53 5.34 -11.07
C LYS A 325 -12.81 5.00 -12.52
N TYR A 326 -13.90 4.30 -12.74
CA TYR A 326 -14.39 4.00 -14.09
C TYR A 326 -15.21 5.17 -14.64
N ASP A 327 -15.22 5.33 -15.96
CA ASP A 327 -16.18 6.19 -16.64
C ASP A 327 -17.60 5.63 -16.47
N SER A 328 -18.61 6.40 -16.87
CA SER A 328 -20.01 5.97 -16.80
C SER A 328 -20.31 4.73 -17.66
N GLU A 329 -19.51 4.49 -18.69
CA GLU A 329 -19.57 3.32 -19.55
C GLU A 329 -18.23 2.58 -19.54
N VAL A 330 -18.28 1.26 -19.46
CA VAL A 330 -17.11 0.37 -19.43
C VAL A 330 -17.24 -0.71 -20.48
N LYS A 331 -16.09 -1.18 -21.00
CA LYS A 331 -16.03 -2.35 -21.86
C LYS A 331 -15.82 -3.59 -21.02
N VAL A 332 -16.68 -4.60 -21.21
CA VAL A 332 -16.54 -5.93 -20.62
C VAL A 332 -16.06 -6.88 -21.71
N TYR A 333 -14.84 -7.37 -21.56
CA TYR A 333 -14.27 -8.38 -22.44
C TYR A 333 -14.57 -9.78 -21.93
N THR A 334 -15.00 -10.65 -22.84
CA THR A 334 -15.26 -12.08 -22.58
C THR A 334 -14.34 -12.93 -23.43
N MET A 335 -13.66 -13.90 -22.81
CA MET A 335 -12.72 -14.85 -23.43
C MET A 335 -13.26 -16.27 -23.22
N GLY A 336 -14.25 -16.68 -24.04
CA GLY A 336 -15.01 -17.87 -23.77
C GLY A 336 -15.65 -17.87 -22.40
N ASP A 337 -15.65 -19.02 -21.73
CA ASP A 337 -16.09 -19.17 -20.34
C ASP A 337 -14.91 -19.02 -19.34
N PHE A 338 -13.71 -18.71 -19.83
CA PHE A 338 -12.50 -18.71 -19.02
C PHE A 338 -12.25 -17.38 -18.30
N SER A 339 -12.50 -16.24 -18.94
CA SER A 339 -12.32 -14.91 -18.34
C SER A 339 -13.39 -13.92 -18.78
N LYS A 340 -13.88 -13.10 -17.84
CA LYS A 340 -14.75 -11.96 -18.11
C LYS A 340 -14.27 -10.78 -17.26
N GLU A 341 -13.76 -9.72 -17.91
CA GLU A 341 -13.11 -8.61 -17.20
C GLU A 341 -13.44 -7.23 -17.80
N ILE A 342 -13.51 -6.22 -16.93
CA ILE A 342 -13.60 -4.81 -17.33
C ILE A 342 -12.21 -4.37 -17.79
N CYS A 343 -12.06 -3.99 -19.07
CA CYS A 343 -10.78 -3.53 -19.61
C CYS A 343 -10.96 -2.49 -20.72
N GLY A 344 -10.06 -1.51 -20.78
CA GLY A 344 -10.05 -0.45 -21.80
C GLY A 344 -9.09 -0.69 -22.97
N GLY A 345 -8.23 -1.70 -22.90
CA GLY A 345 -7.17 -1.94 -23.90
C GLY A 345 -7.60 -2.85 -25.05
N PRO A 346 -6.81 -2.92 -26.13
CA PRO A 346 -7.05 -3.86 -27.22
C PRO A 346 -6.68 -5.29 -26.81
N HIS A 347 -7.42 -6.26 -27.36
CA HIS A 347 -7.17 -7.69 -27.23
C HIS A 347 -7.19 -8.36 -28.60
N VAL A 348 -6.52 -9.51 -28.71
CA VAL A 348 -6.60 -10.34 -29.91
C VAL A 348 -8.01 -10.91 -30.08
N ALA A 349 -8.41 -11.27 -31.31
CA ALA A 349 -9.74 -11.80 -31.57
C ALA A 349 -9.97 -13.21 -31.01
N ARG A 350 -8.93 -13.99 -30.82
CA ARG A 350 -9.00 -15.38 -30.34
C ARG A 350 -7.78 -15.71 -29.45
N THR A 351 -7.96 -16.55 -28.43
CA THR A 351 -6.87 -16.92 -27.51
C THR A 351 -5.74 -17.69 -28.19
N GLY A 352 -6.01 -18.47 -29.22
CA GLY A 352 -4.99 -19.21 -29.98
C GLY A 352 -3.95 -18.32 -30.69
N MET A 353 -4.25 -17.03 -30.89
CA MET A 353 -3.30 -16.07 -31.46
C MET A 353 -2.13 -15.74 -30.52
N LEU A 354 -2.19 -16.14 -29.25
CA LEU A 354 -1.14 -15.85 -28.27
C LEU A 354 0.12 -16.69 -28.47
N GLY A 355 -0.02 -17.89 -29.02
CA GLY A 355 1.07 -18.87 -29.07
C GLY A 355 1.21 -19.62 -27.76
N HIS A 356 2.42 -19.70 -27.19
CA HIS A 356 2.68 -20.43 -25.95
C HIS A 356 3.08 -19.48 -24.81
N PHE A 357 2.38 -19.57 -23.68
CA PHE A 357 2.64 -18.79 -22.47
C PHE A 357 3.70 -19.48 -21.58
N THR A 358 4.65 -18.69 -21.08
CA THR A 358 5.67 -19.17 -20.12
C THR A 358 5.78 -18.25 -18.92
N LEU A 359 5.64 -18.78 -17.71
CA LEU A 359 5.85 -18.08 -16.46
C LEU A 359 7.37 -18.07 -16.14
N LYS A 360 8.04 -16.94 -16.38
CA LYS A 360 9.51 -16.81 -16.21
C LYS A 360 9.92 -16.62 -14.77
N LYS A 361 9.17 -15.88 -13.96
CA LYS A 361 9.53 -15.56 -12.57
C LYS A 361 8.32 -15.19 -11.72
N GLU A 362 8.36 -15.59 -10.44
CA GLU A 362 7.45 -15.13 -9.40
C GLU A 362 8.27 -14.61 -8.22
N GLU A 363 7.95 -13.40 -7.72
CA GLU A 363 8.67 -12.72 -6.65
C GLU A 363 7.74 -11.85 -5.78
N SER A 364 8.18 -11.47 -4.57
CA SER A 364 7.47 -10.48 -3.76
C SER A 364 7.67 -9.09 -4.35
N SER A 365 6.59 -8.30 -4.45
CA SER A 365 6.64 -6.90 -4.89
C SER A 365 6.52 -5.93 -3.71
N SER A 366 5.61 -6.22 -2.80
CA SER A 366 5.41 -5.51 -1.53
C SER A 366 4.65 -6.41 -0.55
N SER A 367 4.37 -5.93 0.65
CA SER A 367 3.56 -6.68 1.62
C SER A 367 2.18 -6.99 1.03
N GLY A 368 1.79 -8.27 1.04
CA GLY A 368 0.52 -8.73 0.47
C GLY A 368 0.41 -8.67 -1.05
N VAL A 369 1.53 -8.43 -1.78
CA VAL A 369 1.54 -8.35 -3.24
C VAL A 369 2.65 -9.21 -3.83
N ARG A 370 2.26 -10.14 -4.69
CA ARG A 370 3.16 -10.97 -5.49
C ARG A 370 3.25 -10.43 -6.91
N ARG A 371 4.34 -10.73 -7.58
CA ARG A 371 4.66 -10.30 -8.94
C ARG A 371 5.02 -11.50 -9.81
N ILE A 372 4.36 -11.63 -10.94
CA ILE A 372 4.73 -12.57 -12.01
C ILE A 372 5.31 -11.80 -13.19
N LYS A 373 6.34 -12.38 -13.81
CA LYS A 373 6.85 -12.01 -15.13
C LYS A 373 6.65 -13.20 -16.05
N ALA A 374 6.04 -12.96 -17.21
CA ALA A 374 5.76 -14.01 -18.20
C ALA A 374 5.93 -13.50 -19.63
N THR A 375 6.02 -14.42 -20.58
CA THR A 375 6.13 -14.16 -22.01
C THR A 375 5.11 -15.01 -22.76
N VAL A 376 4.80 -14.61 -24.00
CA VAL A 376 4.14 -15.45 -25.00
C VAL A 376 5.09 -15.58 -26.19
N GLU A 377 5.18 -16.77 -26.76
CA GLU A 377 6.08 -17.08 -27.87
C GLU A 377 5.33 -17.90 -28.93
N GLY A 378 5.64 -17.70 -30.17
CA GLY A 378 5.01 -18.47 -31.25
C GLY A 378 3.68 -17.89 -31.69
N GLY A 379 2.88 -17.68 -32.11
CA GLY A 379 1.62 -17.10 -32.59
C GLY A 379 1.85 -16.33 -33.90
N PRO A 380 0.76 -16.01 -34.61
CA PRO A 380 0.88 -15.30 -35.88
C PRO A 380 1.51 -13.89 -35.72
N GLU A 381 2.30 -13.43 -36.68
CA GLU A 381 2.87 -12.08 -36.68
C GLU A 381 1.77 -11.02 -36.86
N GLU A 382 0.78 -11.27 -37.71
CA GLU A 382 -0.40 -10.43 -37.88
C GLU A 382 -1.52 -10.91 -36.95
N ILE A 383 -2.15 -10.00 -36.25
CA ILE A 383 -3.25 -10.29 -35.31
C ILE A 383 -4.54 -9.62 -35.76
N GLU A 384 -5.64 -10.30 -35.54
CA GLU A 384 -6.98 -9.71 -35.53
C GLU A 384 -7.30 -9.23 -34.11
N VAL A 385 -7.97 -8.09 -33.99
CA VAL A 385 -8.39 -7.56 -32.68
C VAL A 385 -9.83 -7.91 -32.39
N ALA A 386 -10.13 -8.07 -31.10
CA ALA A 386 -11.48 -8.37 -30.61
C ALA A 386 -12.49 -7.30 -31.05
N SER A 387 -13.67 -7.72 -31.48
CA SER A 387 -14.74 -6.85 -31.91
C SER A 387 -15.86 -6.74 -30.86
N GLN A 388 -16.66 -5.69 -30.99
CA GLN A 388 -17.87 -5.52 -30.18
C GLN A 388 -18.93 -6.52 -30.62
N THR A 389 -19.53 -7.21 -29.63
CA THR A 389 -20.76 -8.00 -29.88
C THR A 389 -21.94 -7.08 -30.10
N SER A 390 -22.77 -7.41 -31.09
CA SER A 390 -23.97 -6.65 -31.44
C SER A 390 -25.01 -6.71 -30.32
#